data_24706b10acb419a92e1a6a9716ac17bf
#
_entry.id   24706b10acb419a92e1a6a9716ac17bf
#
_cell.length_a   1.000
_cell.length_b   1.000
_cell.length_c   1.000
_cell.angle_alpha   90.00
_cell.angle_beta   90.00
_cell.angle_gamma   90.00
#
_symmetry.space_group_name_H-M   'P 1'
#
loop_
_entity.id
_entity.type
_entity.pdbx_description
1 polymer ?
#
loop_
_entity_poly.entity_id
_entity_poly.type
_entity_poly.pdbx_seq_one_letter_code
_entity_poly.pdbx_strand_id
1 'polypeptide(L)'
;MNEDTFDIRSEQRTPPATEREFENALRPLSFDDFTGQTKVVDNLRVFVEAAKQRGEPLDHTLLHGPPGLGKTTLSNIIANELGVGFKLTSGPVLDKPGDLAGLLTSLEANDVLFIDEIHRLSPVVEEYLYSAMEDYRIDIMIDKGPAARSIQIDLNPFTLVGATTRSGLLTAPLRARFGINLHLEYYDAQTLREIVLRSAHLLAVGIDPKAAAEIAGRSRGTPRIANALLRRVRDFAQVKGNGAIDLEIARYALEALNIDRYGLDEIDNKILTTIIDKFKGGPVGVTTIATAIGEDAGTVEEVYEPFLIKEGFIRRTPRGREVTELAYQPLERTPLRGMTSADEPLLF
;
A
#
# COMPACT_ATOMS: atom_id res chain seq x y z
N MET A 1 -20.07 26.15 -2.46
CA MET A 1 -19.64 25.48 -1.24
C MET A 1 -19.16 24.12 -1.72
N ASN A 2 -17.84 23.95 -1.86
CA ASN A 2 -17.27 22.66 -2.23
C ASN A 2 -17.43 21.74 -1.01
N GLU A 3 -18.25 20.73 -1.13
CA GLU A 3 -18.27 19.61 -0.20
C GLU A 3 -16.95 18.87 -0.41
N ASP A 4 -16.01 19.05 0.52
CA ASP A 4 -14.81 18.22 0.62
C ASP A 4 -15.25 16.81 0.98
N THR A 5 -15.50 16.00 -0.04
CA THR A 5 -15.78 14.57 0.08
C THR A 5 -14.53 13.92 0.68
N PHE A 6 -14.67 13.32 1.85
CA PHE A 6 -13.59 12.63 2.53
C PHE A 6 -13.15 11.41 1.71
N ASP A 7 -12.03 11.55 0.98
CA ASP A 7 -11.42 10.47 0.23
C ASP A 7 -10.41 9.71 1.12
N ILE A 8 -10.80 8.53 1.56
CA ILE A 8 -10.01 7.64 2.42
C ILE A 8 -8.71 7.18 1.73
N ARG A 9 -8.60 7.38 0.40
CA ARG A 9 -7.61 6.75 -0.46
C ARG A 9 -6.63 7.69 -1.12
N SER A 10 -6.69 8.99 -0.84
CA SER A 10 -5.86 9.99 -1.54
C SER A 10 -4.37 9.78 -1.27
N GLU A 11 -3.78 8.75 -1.88
CA GLU A 11 -2.34 8.49 -1.87
C GLU A 11 -1.51 9.52 -2.65
N GLN A 12 -2.16 10.29 -3.51
CA GLN A 12 -1.49 11.29 -4.36
C GLN A 12 -1.37 12.68 -3.72
N ARG A 13 -2.05 12.95 -2.61
CA ARG A 13 -1.88 14.20 -1.86
C ARG A 13 -0.93 13.95 -0.69
N THR A 14 0.13 14.74 -0.62
CA THR A 14 0.97 14.81 0.58
C THR A 14 0.06 15.10 1.78
N PRO A 15 -0.11 14.14 2.72
CA PRO A 15 -1.01 14.35 3.84
C PRO A 15 -0.59 15.58 4.65
N PRO A 16 -1.54 16.33 5.25
CA PRO A 16 -1.22 17.43 6.16
C PRO A 16 -0.27 16.98 7.26
N ALA A 17 0.56 17.88 7.80
CA ALA A 17 1.53 17.54 8.85
C ALA A 17 0.90 16.77 10.03
N THR A 18 -0.30 17.17 10.45
CA THR A 18 -1.08 16.52 11.50
C THR A 18 -1.50 15.07 11.17
N GLU A 19 -1.68 14.75 9.90
CA GLU A 19 -2.04 13.39 9.47
C GLU A 19 -0.84 12.47 9.45
N ARG A 20 0.31 12.98 9.01
CA ARG A 20 1.60 12.27 9.09
C ARG A 20 2.03 12.00 10.52
N GLU A 21 1.88 12.97 11.41
CA GLU A 21 2.17 12.82 12.84
C GLU A 21 1.28 11.74 13.46
N PHE A 22 0.00 11.74 13.13
CA PHE A 22 -0.95 10.72 13.57
C PHE A 22 -0.56 9.31 13.07
N GLU A 23 -0.30 9.17 11.78
CA GLU A 23 0.13 7.87 11.23
C GLU A 23 1.45 7.39 11.84
N ASN A 24 2.42 8.30 12.02
CA ASN A 24 3.71 7.95 12.61
C ASN A 24 3.57 7.49 14.07
N ALA A 25 2.68 8.11 14.84
CA ALA A 25 2.41 7.71 16.23
C ALA A 25 1.80 6.30 16.35
N LEU A 26 1.12 5.82 15.32
CA LEU A 26 0.51 4.49 15.30
C LEU A 26 1.41 3.41 14.71
N ARG A 27 2.52 3.77 14.05
CA ARG A 27 3.41 2.81 13.43
C ARG A 27 4.14 1.97 14.46
N PRO A 28 4.14 0.65 14.34
CA PRO A 28 5.00 -0.22 15.15
C PRO A 28 6.48 0.04 14.83
N LEU A 29 7.32 -0.06 15.85
CA LEU A 29 8.76 0.20 15.76
C LEU A 29 9.60 -1.07 15.86
N SER A 30 9.00 -2.20 16.25
CA SER A 30 9.64 -3.51 16.37
C SER A 30 8.80 -4.59 15.70
N PHE A 31 9.40 -5.75 15.45
CA PHE A 31 8.65 -6.90 14.97
C PHE A 31 7.61 -7.40 15.99
N ASP A 32 7.84 -7.20 17.29
CA ASP A 32 6.91 -7.62 18.34
C ASP A 32 5.62 -6.80 18.35
N ASP A 33 5.72 -5.55 17.94
CA ASP A 33 4.58 -4.64 17.82
C ASP A 33 3.82 -4.77 16.51
N PHE A 34 4.41 -5.47 15.53
CA PHE A 34 3.83 -5.58 14.19
C PHE A 34 2.84 -6.75 14.13
N THR A 35 1.56 -6.42 13.96
CA THR A 35 0.48 -7.39 13.91
C THR A 35 0.20 -7.84 12.48
N GLY A 36 0.08 -9.14 12.26
CA GLY A 36 -0.21 -9.76 10.95
C GLY A 36 1.02 -10.06 10.11
N GLN A 37 0.84 -10.51 8.87
CA GLN A 37 1.93 -10.92 7.96
C GLN A 37 2.89 -11.95 8.59
N THR A 38 2.40 -12.86 9.41
CA THR A 38 3.21 -13.72 10.30
C THR A 38 4.37 -14.38 9.59
N LYS A 39 4.14 -15.02 8.43
CA LYS A 39 5.21 -15.68 7.67
C LYS A 39 6.31 -14.71 7.21
N VAL A 40 5.91 -13.49 6.79
CA VAL A 40 6.84 -12.45 6.34
C VAL A 40 7.68 -11.97 7.52
N VAL A 41 7.04 -11.69 8.66
CA VAL A 41 7.69 -11.21 9.88
C VAL A 41 8.64 -12.27 10.44
N ASP A 42 8.21 -13.53 10.54
CA ASP A 42 9.04 -14.64 11.05
C ASP A 42 10.31 -14.83 10.20
N ASN A 43 10.17 -14.77 8.86
CA ASN A 43 11.32 -14.85 7.97
C ASN A 43 12.25 -13.64 8.15
N LEU A 44 11.71 -12.43 8.21
CA LEU A 44 12.51 -11.24 8.41
C LEU A 44 13.27 -11.26 9.75
N ARG A 45 12.67 -11.75 10.83
CA ARG A 45 13.36 -11.92 12.12
C ARG A 45 14.60 -12.79 11.97
N VAL A 46 14.48 -13.92 11.29
CA VAL A 46 15.61 -14.83 11.06
C VAL A 46 16.69 -14.17 10.22
N PHE A 47 16.32 -13.51 9.14
CA PHE A 47 17.28 -12.86 8.23
C PHE A 47 18.02 -11.70 8.91
N VAL A 48 17.28 -10.85 9.63
CA VAL A 48 17.84 -9.71 10.37
C VAL A 48 18.78 -10.20 11.47
N GLU A 49 18.37 -11.18 12.25
CA GLU A 49 19.22 -11.74 13.31
C GLU A 49 20.50 -12.37 12.76
N ALA A 50 20.40 -13.11 11.64
CA ALA A 50 21.56 -13.69 10.97
C ALA A 50 22.53 -12.62 10.44
N ALA A 51 22.02 -11.52 9.84
CA ALA A 51 22.83 -10.39 9.38
C ALA A 51 23.55 -9.72 10.55
N LYS A 52 22.86 -9.49 11.67
CA LYS A 52 23.47 -8.94 12.90
C LYS A 52 24.60 -9.82 13.44
N GLN A 53 24.38 -11.13 13.51
CA GLN A 53 25.41 -12.07 14.01
C GLN A 53 26.67 -12.09 13.13
N ARG A 54 26.52 -11.88 11.82
CA ARG A 54 27.66 -11.81 10.89
C ARG A 54 28.31 -10.42 10.84
N GLY A 55 27.62 -9.36 11.31
CA GLY A 55 28.07 -7.98 11.19
C GLY A 55 28.01 -7.46 9.75
N GLU A 56 27.14 -8.02 8.92
CA GLU A 56 26.97 -7.72 7.50
C GLU A 56 25.64 -6.96 7.25
N PRO A 57 25.51 -6.20 6.14
CA PRO A 57 24.22 -5.68 5.73
C PRO A 57 23.26 -6.85 5.46
N LEU A 58 21.97 -6.60 5.66
CA LEU A 58 20.94 -7.54 5.23
C LEU A 58 20.91 -7.59 3.69
N ASP A 59 20.64 -8.76 3.13
CA ASP A 59 20.42 -8.89 1.69
C ASP A 59 19.36 -7.89 1.20
N HIS A 60 19.58 -7.34 0.02
CA HIS A 60 18.60 -6.42 -0.59
C HIS A 60 17.22 -7.08 -0.64
N THR A 61 16.23 -6.35 -0.14
CA THR A 61 14.88 -6.88 0.13
C THR A 61 13.83 -6.16 -0.72
N LEU A 62 12.99 -6.92 -1.41
CA LEU A 62 11.83 -6.40 -2.14
C LEU A 62 10.54 -6.73 -1.37
N LEU A 63 9.81 -5.69 -1.00
CA LEU A 63 8.47 -5.78 -0.42
C LEU A 63 7.43 -5.41 -1.47
N HIS A 64 6.56 -6.35 -1.84
CA HIS A 64 5.54 -6.07 -2.85
C HIS A 64 4.14 -6.49 -2.38
N GLY A 65 3.13 -5.86 -2.93
CA GLY A 65 1.72 -6.10 -2.59
C GLY A 65 0.90 -4.81 -2.60
N PRO A 66 -0.41 -4.90 -2.40
CA PRO A 66 -1.32 -3.77 -2.40
C PRO A 66 -0.88 -2.60 -1.51
N PRO A 67 -1.37 -1.38 -1.75
CA PRO A 67 -1.05 -0.23 -0.90
C PRO A 67 -1.63 -0.38 0.52
N GLY A 68 -1.03 0.32 1.49
CA GLY A 68 -1.55 0.37 2.86
C GLY A 68 -1.32 -0.85 3.75
N LEU A 69 -0.51 -1.84 3.30
CA LEU A 69 -0.25 -3.10 4.02
C LEU A 69 0.95 -3.07 4.97
N GLY A 70 1.68 -1.96 5.06
CA GLY A 70 2.79 -1.80 6.00
C GLY A 70 4.18 -1.99 5.41
N LYS A 71 4.39 -1.92 4.08
CA LYS A 71 5.71 -2.01 3.43
C LYS A 71 6.74 -1.05 4.03
N THR A 72 6.42 0.23 4.08
CA THR A 72 7.27 1.27 4.69
C THR A 72 7.51 1.04 6.19
N THR A 73 6.51 0.55 6.91
CA THR A 73 6.61 0.24 8.33
C THR A 73 7.59 -0.92 8.56
N LEU A 74 7.47 -2.01 7.81
CA LEU A 74 8.41 -3.15 7.89
C LEU A 74 9.84 -2.72 7.55
N SER A 75 10.02 -1.85 6.56
CA SER A 75 11.35 -1.33 6.20
C SER A 75 12.00 -0.54 7.34
N ASN A 76 11.20 0.27 8.04
CA ASN A 76 11.69 1.01 9.21
C ASN A 76 11.99 0.06 10.39
N ILE A 77 11.17 -0.96 10.61
CA ILE A 77 11.42 -1.99 11.62
C ILE A 77 12.72 -2.74 11.33
N ILE A 78 12.98 -3.10 10.07
CA ILE A 78 14.26 -3.74 9.68
C ILE A 78 15.46 -2.88 10.12
N ALA A 79 15.44 -1.59 9.84
CA ALA A 79 16.52 -0.69 10.25
C ALA A 79 16.66 -0.57 11.78
N ASN A 80 15.54 -0.44 12.49
CA ASN A 80 15.52 -0.38 13.95
C ASN A 80 16.08 -1.68 14.57
N GLU A 81 15.66 -2.82 14.08
CA GLU A 81 16.12 -4.13 14.57
C GLU A 81 17.60 -4.39 14.24
N LEU A 82 18.09 -3.92 13.09
CA LEU A 82 19.52 -3.92 12.75
C LEU A 82 20.32 -2.94 13.61
N GLY A 83 19.70 -1.89 14.15
CA GLY A 83 20.34 -0.82 14.89
C GLY A 83 21.14 0.13 14.02
N VAL A 84 20.69 0.37 12.78
CA VAL A 84 21.35 1.19 11.76
C VAL A 84 20.49 2.37 11.30
N GLY A 85 21.07 3.28 10.52
CA GLY A 85 20.36 4.41 9.94
C GLY A 85 19.29 3.98 8.92
N PHE A 86 18.23 4.79 8.82
CA PHE A 86 17.14 4.60 7.86
C PHE A 86 16.99 5.83 6.98
N LYS A 87 17.18 5.67 5.67
CA LYS A 87 16.92 6.71 4.67
C LYS A 87 15.77 6.32 3.78
N LEU A 88 14.83 7.25 3.60
CA LEU A 88 13.60 7.04 2.85
C LEU A 88 13.57 7.96 1.63
N THR A 89 13.27 7.37 0.47
CA THR A 89 12.98 8.08 -0.78
C THR A 89 11.90 7.35 -1.58
N SER A 90 11.59 7.83 -2.77
CA SER A 90 10.66 7.14 -3.69
C SER A 90 11.17 7.21 -5.12
N GLY A 91 10.74 6.24 -5.96
CA GLY A 91 11.11 6.19 -7.38
C GLY A 91 10.89 7.51 -8.12
N PRO A 92 9.72 8.16 -8.01
CA PRO A 92 9.46 9.44 -8.67
C PRO A 92 10.35 10.61 -8.25
N VAL A 93 10.95 10.55 -7.06
CA VAL A 93 11.86 11.61 -6.56
C VAL A 93 13.26 11.47 -7.13
N LEU A 94 13.67 10.24 -7.46
CA LEU A 94 14.97 9.92 -8.05
C LEU A 94 14.91 10.09 -9.58
N ASP A 95 14.92 11.33 -10.03
CA ASP A 95 14.77 11.65 -11.46
C ASP A 95 16.09 11.51 -12.23
N LYS A 96 17.22 11.80 -11.58
CA LYS A 96 18.55 11.83 -12.19
C LYS A 96 19.54 10.94 -11.45
N PRO A 97 20.57 10.39 -12.17
CA PRO A 97 21.64 9.62 -11.51
C PRO A 97 22.34 10.38 -10.38
N GLY A 98 22.47 11.69 -10.49
CA GLY A 98 23.06 12.53 -9.42
C GLY A 98 22.27 12.53 -8.12
N ASP A 99 20.94 12.44 -8.19
CA ASP A 99 20.09 12.37 -7.00
C ASP A 99 20.32 11.05 -6.26
N LEU A 100 20.39 9.94 -7.01
CA LEU A 100 20.72 8.63 -6.46
C LEU A 100 22.15 8.60 -5.89
N ALA A 101 23.13 9.14 -6.61
CA ALA A 101 24.52 9.19 -6.16
C ALA A 101 24.68 9.97 -4.86
N GLY A 102 24.06 11.16 -4.75
CA GLY A 102 24.07 11.96 -3.53
C GLY A 102 23.45 11.22 -2.34
N LEU A 103 22.40 10.47 -2.58
CA LEU A 103 21.77 9.66 -1.54
C LEU A 103 22.67 8.50 -1.12
N LEU A 104 23.19 7.71 -2.05
CA LEU A 104 24.05 6.55 -1.77
C LEU A 104 25.35 6.92 -1.07
N THR A 105 26.01 8.00 -1.48
CA THR A 105 27.26 8.48 -0.84
C THR A 105 27.04 9.02 0.57
N SER A 106 25.81 9.32 0.95
CA SER A 106 25.45 9.78 2.29
C SER A 106 25.09 8.66 3.26
N LEU A 107 25.08 7.38 2.81
CA LEU A 107 24.82 6.23 3.67
C LEU A 107 26.03 5.89 4.51
N GLU A 108 25.80 5.54 5.77
CA GLU A 108 26.80 4.92 6.63
C GLU A 108 26.82 3.40 6.43
N ALA A 109 27.82 2.71 6.98
CA ALA A 109 27.94 1.27 6.82
C ALA A 109 26.72 0.54 7.41
N ASN A 110 26.16 -0.37 6.61
CA ASN A 110 24.98 -1.19 6.90
C ASN A 110 23.64 -0.43 7.00
N ASP A 111 23.60 0.88 6.68
CA ASP A 111 22.36 1.64 6.63
C ASP A 111 21.33 1.00 5.73
N VAL A 112 20.06 1.25 6.04
CA VAL A 112 18.91 0.83 5.22
C VAL A 112 18.45 2.00 4.37
N LEU A 113 18.53 1.82 3.04
CA LEU A 113 17.91 2.70 2.06
C LEU A 113 16.57 2.12 1.63
N PHE A 114 15.49 2.85 1.87
CA PHE A 114 14.15 2.48 1.42
C PHE A 114 13.74 3.32 0.20
N ILE A 115 13.36 2.63 -0.89
CA ILE A 115 12.82 3.27 -2.10
C ILE A 115 11.37 2.80 -2.28
N ASP A 116 10.41 3.71 -2.03
CA ASP A 116 9.00 3.45 -2.30
C ASP A 116 8.70 3.57 -3.80
N GLU A 117 7.71 2.83 -4.27
CA GLU A 117 7.33 2.77 -5.70
C GLU A 117 8.54 2.61 -6.63
N ILE A 118 9.44 1.69 -6.28
CA ILE A 118 10.72 1.46 -6.98
C ILE A 118 10.54 1.14 -8.48
N HIS A 119 9.37 0.60 -8.89
CA HIS A 119 9.03 0.37 -10.29
C HIS A 119 8.89 1.65 -11.14
N ARG A 120 8.89 2.83 -10.50
CA ARG A 120 8.81 4.14 -11.16
C ARG A 120 10.17 4.80 -11.36
N LEU A 121 11.26 4.10 -11.05
CA LEU A 121 12.60 4.57 -11.40
C LEU A 121 12.74 4.70 -12.92
N SER A 122 13.45 5.73 -13.37
CA SER A 122 13.82 5.82 -14.77
C SER A 122 14.86 4.74 -15.13
N PRO A 123 14.87 4.21 -16.37
CA PRO A 123 15.84 3.19 -16.76
C PRO A 123 17.30 3.59 -16.50
N VAL A 124 17.60 4.87 -16.68
CA VAL A 124 18.96 5.40 -16.43
C VAL A 124 19.32 5.30 -14.95
N VAL A 125 18.43 5.71 -14.04
CA VAL A 125 18.67 5.63 -12.60
C VAL A 125 18.76 4.18 -12.14
N GLU A 126 17.94 3.30 -12.75
CA GLU A 126 17.94 1.87 -12.45
C GLU A 126 19.30 1.22 -12.80
N GLU A 127 19.94 1.58 -13.92
CA GLU A 127 21.26 1.08 -14.29
C GLU A 127 22.35 1.44 -13.26
N TYR A 128 22.32 2.67 -12.72
CA TYR A 128 23.25 3.06 -11.66
C TYR A 128 23.00 2.28 -10.37
N LEU A 129 21.74 1.95 -10.10
CA LEU A 129 21.38 1.18 -8.92
C LEU A 129 21.92 -0.27 -8.99
N TYR A 130 22.03 -0.86 -10.19
CA TYR A 130 22.58 -2.22 -10.33
C TYR A 130 24.00 -2.33 -9.78
N SER A 131 24.90 -1.46 -10.21
CA SER A 131 26.30 -1.46 -9.73
C SER A 131 26.39 -1.16 -8.23
N ALA A 132 25.54 -0.28 -7.73
CA ALA A 132 25.48 0.03 -6.32
C ALA A 132 25.03 -1.17 -5.48
N MET A 133 24.11 -1.99 -5.98
CA MET A 133 23.63 -3.20 -5.29
C MET A 133 24.60 -4.37 -5.34
N GLU A 134 25.30 -4.54 -6.45
CA GLU A 134 26.21 -5.71 -6.64
C GLU A 134 27.60 -5.48 -6.06
N ASP A 135 28.18 -4.31 -6.36
CA ASP A 135 29.60 -4.03 -6.11
C ASP A 135 29.82 -2.93 -5.07
N TYR A 136 28.76 -2.33 -4.54
CA TYR A 136 28.85 -1.14 -3.67
C TYR A 136 29.68 -0.03 -4.30
N ARG A 137 29.42 0.25 -5.58
CA ARG A 137 30.09 1.25 -6.40
C ARG A 137 29.12 1.98 -7.30
N ILE A 138 29.46 3.20 -7.65
CA ILE A 138 28.71 3.99 -8.62
C ILE A 138 29.68 4.69 -9.57
N ASP A 139 29.44 4.59 -10.89
CA ASP A 139 30.22 5.26 -11.91
C ASP A 139 29.49 6.53 -12.39
N ILE A 140 30.03 7.71 -12.06
CA ILE A 140 29.41 8.98 -12.44
C ILE A 140 30.11 9.55 -13.68
N MET A 141 29.35 9.80 -14.75
CA MET A 141 29.84 10.50 -15.93
C MET A 141 29.90 12.01 -15.65
N ILE A 142 31.12 12.61 -15.72
CA ILE A 142 31.34 14.05 -15.43
C ILE A 142 31.06 14.89 -16.68
N ASP A 143 31.43 14.39 -17.87
CA ASP A 143 31.33 15.09 -19.14
C ASP A 143 30.52 14.31 -20.17
N LYS A 144 29.97 15.03 -21.16
CA LYS A 144 29.30 14.44 -22.33
C LYS A 144 30.19 14.59 -23.56
N GLY A 145 30.30 13.55 -24.38
CA GLY A 145 31.01 13.58 -25.67
C GLY A 145 32.27 12.72 -25.69
N PRO A 146 33.13 12.86 -26.73
CA PRO A 146 34.30 12.01 -26.94
C PRO A 146 35.37 12.09 -25.84
N ALA A 147 35.33 13.12 -24.99
CA ALA A 147 36.23 13.33 -23.84
C ALA A 147 35.56 12.97 -22.50
N ALA A 148 34.40 12.30 -22.52
CA ALA A 148 33.68 11.91 -21.30
C ALA A 148 34.57 11.11 -20.36
N ARG A 149 34.61 11.51 -19.10
CA ARG A 149 35.33 10.81 -18.02
C ARG A 149 34.30 10.28 -17.04
N SER A 150 34.51 9.07 -16.58
CA SER A 150 33.78 8.52 -15.44
C SER A 150 34.64 8.61 -14.19
N ILE A 151 34.02 8.93 -13.07
CA ILE A 151 34.58 8.74 -11.73
C ILE A 151 33.85 7.61 -11.07
N GLN A 152 34.59 6.61 -10.62
CA GLN A 152 34.08 5.53 -9.80
C GLN A 152 34.14 5.98 -8.33
N ILE A 153 33.02 5.85 -7.61
CA ILE A 153 32.90 6.15 -6.19
C ILE A 153 32.54 4.85 -5.48
N ASP A 154 33.39 4.47 -4.52
CA ASP A 154 33.09 3.35 -3.62
C ASP A 154 32.04 3.79 -2.58
N LEU A 155 31.10 2.92 -2.30
CA LEU A 155 30.00 3.13 -1.36
C LEU A 155 30.20 2.27 -0.11
N ASN A 156 29.72 2.72 1.01
CA ASN A 156 29.58 1.85 2.17
C ASN A 156 28.60 0.71 1.86
N PRO A 157 28.85 -0.51 2.34
CA PRO A 157 27.86 -1.59 2.24
C PRO A 157 26.53 -1.14 2.88
N PHE A 158 25.43 -1.38 2.21
CA PHE A 158 24.09 -0.97 2.65
C PHE A 158 23.03 -2.01 2.28
N THR A 159 21.90 -1.93 2.91
CA THR A 159 20.71 -2.71 2.55
C THR A 159 19.74 -1.85 1.74
N LEU A 160 19.41 -2.27 0.52
CA LEU A 160 18.31 -1.67 -0.21
C LEU A 160 17.00 -2.42 0.13
N VAL A 161 15.99 -1.68 0.58
CA VAL A 161 14.63 -2.19 0.68
C VAL A 161 13.78 -1.49 -0.37
N GLY A 162 13.42 -2.20 -1.42
CA GLY A 162 12.51 -1.71 -2.46
C GLY A 162 11.06 -2.03 -2.12
N ALA A 163 10.16 -1.09 -2.32
CA ALA A 163 8.72 -1.34 -2.21
C ALA A 163 8.01 -1.07 -3.53
N THR A 164 7.01 -1.89 -3.84
CA THR A 164 6.19 -1.71 -5.04
C THR A 164 4.79 -2.27 -4.87
N THR A 165 3.82 -1.59 -5.47
CA THR A 165 2.45 -2.10 -5.65
C THR A 165 2.33 -2.92 -6.93
N ARG A 166 3.28 -2.78 -7.88
CA ARG A 166 3.27 -3.36 -9.23
C ARG A 166 4.55 -4.14 -9.51
N SER A 167 4.73 -5.29 -8.86
CA SER A 167 5.93 -6.12 -9.05
C SER A 167 6.16 -6.56 -10.50
N GLY A 168 5.11 -6.65 -11.31
CA GLY A 168 5.19 -6.98 -12.72
C GLY A 168 5.84 -5.90 -13.60
N LEU A 169 5.93 -4.65 -13.12
CA LEU A 169 6.59 -3.54 -13.84
C LEU A 169 8.09 -3.43 -13.54
N LEU A 170 8.59 -4.17 -12.54
CA LEU A 170 10.04 -4.22 -12.30
C LEU A 170 10.74 -4.95 -13.43
N THR A 171 11.87 -4.40 -13.87
CA THR A 171 12.73 -5.08 -14.86
C THR A 171 13.27 -6.39 -14.28
N ALA A 172 13.49 -7.37 -15.13
CA ALA A 172 14.06 -8.65 -14.71
C ALA A 172 15.44 -8.49 -14.04
N PRO A 173 16.36 -7.62 -14.56
CA PRO A 173 17.64 -7.37 -13.91
C PRO A 173 17.53 -6.80 -12.50
N LEU A 174 16.65 -5.82 -12.29
CA LEU A 174 16.46 -5.26 -10.93
C LEU A 174 15.89 -6.30 -9.98
N ARG A 175 14.89 -7.04 -10.42
CA ARG A 175 14.26 -8.07 -9.57
C ARG A 175 15.25 -9.16 -9.15
N ALA A 176 16.16 -9.57 -10.04
CA ALA A 176 17.14 -10.62 -9.76
C ALA A 176 18.18 -10.22 -8.69
N ARG A 177 18.34 -8.93 -8.42
CA ARG A 177 19.29 -8.40 -7.43
C ARG A 177 18.72 -8.37 -6.01
N PHE A 178 17.43 -8.61 -5.83
CA PHE A 178 16.85 -8.76 -4.51
C PHE A 178 16.98 -10.21 -4.04
N GLY A 179 17.84 -10.43 -3.05
CA GLY A 179 18.02 -11.74 -2.40
C GLY A 179 16.81 -12.19 -1.58
N ILE A 180 16.07 -11.20 -1.04
CA ILE A 180 14.85 -11.43 -0.26
C ILE A 180 13.66 -10.81 -1.01
N ASN A 181 12.64 -11.62 -1.29
CA ASN A 181 11.43 -11.18 -1.99
C ASN A 181 10.19 -11.60 -1.19
N LEU A 182 9.44 -10.62 -0.68
CA LEU A 182 8.34 -10.83 0.25
C LEU A 182 7.05 -10.19 -0.26
N HIS A 183 6.02 -11.01 -0.38
CA HIS A 183 4.68 -10.57 -0.76
C HIS A 183 3.84 -10.30 0.49
N LEU A 184 3.28 -9.10 0.59
CA LEU A 184 2.33 -8.72 1.62
C LEU A 184 0.91 -8.92 1.08
N GLU A 185 0.08 -9.58 1.89
CA GLU A 185 -1.30 -9.89 1.56
C GLU A 185 -2.26 -8.98 2.34
N TYR A 186 -3.51 -8.93 1.89
CA TYR A 186 -4.56 -8.27 2.65
C TYR A 186 -4.74 -8.95 4.00
N TYR A 187 -5.03 -8.14 5.01
CA TYR A 187 -5.31 -8.60 6.36
C TYR A 187 -6.75 -9.11 6.47
N ASP A 188 -6.94 -10.14 7.28
CA ASP A 188 -8.27 -10.56 7.70
C ASP A 188 -8.89 -9.58 8.72
N ALA A 189 -10.21 -9.66 8.89
CA ALA A 189 -10.93 -8.77 9.78
C ALA A 189 -10.53 -8.93 11.26
N GLN A 190 -10.11 -10.14 11.69
CA GLN A 190 -9.68 -10.40 13.07
C GLN A 190 -8.35 -9.68 13.35
N THR A 191 -7.38 -9.82 12.47
CA THR A 191 -6.09 -9.14 12.57
C THR A 191 -6.25 -7.61 12.53
N LEU A 192 -7.12 -7.08 11.65
CA LEU A 192 -7.42 -5.66 11.60
C LEU A 192 -8.10 -5.16 12.87
N ARG A 193 -8.98 -5.95 13.51
CA ARG A 193 -9.58 -5.62 14.79
C ARG A 193 -8.52 -5.43 15.89
N GLU A 194 -7.51 -6.30 15.93
CA GLU A 194 -6.39 -6.18 16.85
C GLU A 194 -5.59 -4.90 16.61
N ILE A 195 -5.34 -4.57 15.34
CA ILE A 195 -4.68 -3.30 14.96
C ILE A 195 -5.52 -2.09 15.40
N VAL A 196 -6.83 -2.11 15.19
CA VAL A 196 -7.74 -1.02 15.63
C VAL A 196 -7.72 -0.86 17.14
N LEU A 197 -7.79 -1.96 17.91
CA LEU A 197 -7.73 -1.94 19.37
C LEU A 197 -6.40 -1.38 19.87
N ARG A 198 -5.27 -1.82 19.30
CA ARG A 198 -3.95 -1.29 19.60
C ARG A 198 -3.86 0.20 19.29
N SER A 199 -4.34 0.61 18.12
CA SER A 199 -4.32 2.01 17.70
C SER A 199 -5.19 2.90 18.59
N ALA A 200 -6.37 2.43 18.99
CA ALA A 200 -7.23 3.14 19.93
C ALA A 200 -6.56 3.31 21.31
N HIS A 201 -5.87 2.27 21.80
CA HIS A 201 -5.10 2.34 23.04
C HIS A 201 -3.98 3.39 22.97
N LEU A 202 -3.19 3.41 21.89
CA LEU A 202 -2.14 4.41 21.66
C LEU A 202 -2.68 5.85 21.58
N LEU A 203 -3.91 6.00 21.10
CA LEU A 203 -4.60 7.28 21.02
C LEU A 203 -5.32 7.67 22.31
N ALA A 204 -5.24 6.83 23.35
CA ALA A 204 -6.00 6.97 24.61
C ALA A 204 -7.52 7.13 24.40
N VAL A 205 -8.08 6.41 23.42
CA VAL A 205 -9.52 6.40 23.12
C VAL A 205 -10.14 5.09 23.58
N GLY A 206 -11.17 5.16 24.41
CA GLY A 206 -11.98 3.99 24.78
C GLY A 206 -12.76 3.47 23.59
N ILE A 207 -12.67 2.18 23.31
CA ILE A 207 -13.39 1.52 22.21
C ILE A 207 -13.96 0.18 22.63
N ASP A 208 -15.23 -0.06 22.27
CA ASP A 208 -15.86 -1.38 22.43
C ASP A 208 -15.26 -2.37 21.41
N PRO A 209 -14.94 -3.61 21.83
CA PRO A 209 -14.47 -4.65 20.91
C PRO A 209 -15.38 -4.94 19.71
N LYS A 210 -16.69 -4.71 19.83
CA LYS A 210 -17.65 -4.83 18.72
C LYS A 210 -17.53 -3.65 17.75
N ALA A 211 -17.30 -2.44 18.27
CA ALA A 211 -17.03 -1.26 17.44
C ALA A 211 -15.73 -1.42 16.66
N ALA A 212 -14.67 -1.95 17.31
CA ALA A 212 -13.41 -2.26 16.63
C ALA A 212 -13.60 -3.31 15.53
N ALA A 213 -14.43 -4.33 15.74
CA ALA A 213 -14.76 -5.32 14.71
C ALA A 213 -15.56 -4.72 13.55
N GLU A 214 -16.47 -3.78 13.81
CA GLU A 214 -17.24 -3.07 12.78
C GLU A 214 -16.32 -2.20 11.90
N ILE A 215 -15.39 -1.46 12.51
CA ILE A 215 -14.38 -0.67 11.78
C ILE A 215 -13.48 -1.59 10.95
N ALA A 216 -12.98 -2.67 11.55
CA ALA A 216 -12.12 -3.65 10.87
C ALA A 216 -12.80 -4.30 9.66
N GLY A 217 -14.09 -4.68 9.81
CA GLY A 217 -14.87 -5.29 8.73
C GLY A 217 -15.04 -4.39 7.49
N ARG A 218 -15.04 -3.06 7.69
CA ARG A 218 -15.17 -2.08 6.60
C ARG A 218 -13.83 -1.52 6.12
N SER A 219 -12.69 -2.04 6.64
CA SER A 219 -11.33 -1.52 6.36
C SER A 219 -10.66 -2.13 5.13
N ARG A 220 -11.38 -2.89 4.30
CA ARG A 220 -10.90 -3.43 3.00
C ARG A 220 -9.64 -4.30 3.09
N GLY A 221 -9.36 -4.87 4.24
CA GLY A 221 -8.15 -5.66 4.45
C GLY A 221 -6.87 -4.84 4.60
N THR A 222 -6.93 -3.53 4.87
CA THR A 222 -5.73 -2.69 4.96
C THR A 222 -5.64 -1.92 6.29
N PRO A 223 -4.49 -2.01 7.01
CA PRO A 223 -4.25 -1.27 8.25
C PRO A 223 -4.36 0.25 8.08
N ARG A 224 -3.95 0.80 6.93
CA ARG A 224 -4.05 2.24 6.67
C ARG A 224 -5.51 2.71 6.71
N ILE A 225 -6.41 2.02 6.01
CA ILE A 225 -7.84 2.36 6.02
C ILE A 225 -8.43 2.14 7.41
N ALA A 226 -8.07 1.05 8.11
CA ALA A 226 -8.53 0.80 9.48
C ALA A 226 -8.21 1.96 10.43
N ASN A 227 -6.98 2.47 10.38
CA ASN A 227 -6.55 3.61 11.19
C ASN A 227 -7.21 4.92 10.74
N ALA A 228 -7.41 5.13 9.45
CA ALA A 228 -8.12 6.30 8.93
C ALA A 228 -9.59 6.30 9.40
N LEU A 229 -10.27 5.15 9.33
CA LEU A 229 -11.64 5.00 9.83
C LEU A 229 -11.71 5.20 11.34
N LEU A 230 -10.81 4.60 12.11
CA LEU A 230 -10.74 4.79 13.57
C LEU A 230 -10.62 6.28 13.92
N ARG A 231 -9.78 7.02 13.20
CA ARG A 231 -9.62 8.46 13.40
C ARG A 231 -10.93 9.21 13.18
N ARG A 232 -11.64 8.92 12.10
CA ARG A 232 -12.92 9.58 11.82
C ARG A 232 -14.01 9.19 12.82
N VAL A 233 -14.12 7.91 13.14
CA VAL A 233 -15.08 7.44 14.13
C VAL A 233 -14.82 8.07 15.51
N ARG A 234 -13.55 8.28 15.89
CA ARG A 234 -13.17 9.02 17.08
C ARG A 234 -13.71 10.46 17.06
N ASP A 235 -13.58 11.17 15.93
CA ASP A 235 -14.08 12.54 15.80
C ASP A 235 -15.59 12.59 16.04
N PHE A 236 -16.35 11.60 15.53
CA PHE A 236 -17.77 11.47 15.80
C PHE A 236 -18.04 11.14 17.27
N ALA A 237 -17.29 10.25 17.90
CA ALA A 237 -17.44 9.91 19.30
C ALA A 237 -17.23 11.12 20.22
N GLN A 238 -16.29 12.00 19.89
CA GLN A 238 -16.01 13.23 20.62
C GLN A 238 -17.12 14.27 20.48
N VAL A 239 -17.72 14.40 19.31
CA VAL A 239 -18.69 15.48 19.01
C VAL A 239 -20.13 15.02 19.26
N LYS A 240 -20.46 13.78 18.97
CA LYS A 240 -21.84 13.23 19.04
C LYS A 240 -22.06 12.26 20.18
N GLY A 241 -20.98 11.75 20.79
CA GLY A 241 -21.00 10.80 21.89
C GLY A 241 -20.39 11.36 23.17
N ASN A 242 -19.88 10.48 24.02
CA ASN A 242 -19.22 10.79 25.28
C ASN A 242 -17.68 10.70 25.21
N GLY A 243 -17.12 10.61 24.01
CA GLY A 243 -15.69 10.45 23.76
C GLY A 243 -15.22 9.00 23.66
N ALA A 244 -16.04 8.02 24.01
CA ALA A 244 -15.77 6.59 23.80
C ALA A 244 -16.46 6.10 22.52
N ILE A 245 -15.84 5.15 21.84
CA ILE A 245 -16.36 4.55 20.61
C ILE A 245 -17.13 3.27 20.99
N ASP A 246 -18.45 3.35 21.05
CA ASP A 246 -19.32 2.19 21.11
C ASP A 246 -19.76 1.75 19.70
N LEU A 247 -20.50 0.63 19.62
CA LEU A 247 -20.95 0.09 18.34
C LEU A 247 -21.93 1.01 17.62
N GLU A 248 -22.77 1.75 18.37
CA GLU A 248 -23.78 2.64 17.81
C GLU A 248 -23.12 3.84 17.14
N ILE A 249 -22.20 4.51 17.83
CA ILE A 249 -21.45 5.64 17.26
C ILE A 249 -20.54 5.21 16.11
N ALA A 250 -19.96 4.00 16.16
CA ALA A 250 -19.15 3.48 15.07
C ALA A 250 -19.98 3.30 13.78
N ARG A 251 -21.16 2.69 13.89
CA ARG A 251 -22.08 2.53 12.77
C ARG A 251 -22.57 3.84 12.22
N TYR A 252 -23.02 4.73 13.11
CA TYR A 252 -23.44 6.07 12.72
C TYR A 252 -22.37 6.83 11.95
N ALA A 253 -21.13 6.81 12.45
CA ALA A 253 -20.01 7.49 11.79
C ALA A 253 -19.68 6.89 10.41
N LEU A 254 -19.64 5.57 10.31
CA LEU A 254 -19.34 4.87 9.05
C LEU A 254 -20.43 5.10 8.00
N GLU A 255 -21.71 5.14 8.40
CA GLU A 255 -22.82 5.51 7.52
C GLU A 255 -22.72 6.98 7.08
N ALA A 256 -22.42 7.90 8.00
CA ALA A 256 -22.24 9.31 7.68
C ALA A 256 -21.03 9.56 6.74
N LEU A 257 -20.07 8.66 6.70
CA LEU A 257 -18.93 8.67 5.77
C LEU A 257 -19.24 7.94 4.44
N ASN A 258 -20.47 7.51 4.21
CA ASN A 258 -20.89 6.73 3.04
C ASN A 258 -20.11 5.42 2.84
N ILE A 259 -19.70 4.78 3.92
CA ILE A 259 -19.04 3.48 3.90
C ILE A 259 -20.06 2.41 4.29
N ASP A 260 -20.41 1.58 3.34
CA ASP A 260 -21.40 0.54 3.56
C ASP A 260 -20.88 -0.68 4.37
N ARG A 261 -21.74 -1.64 4.64
CA ARG A 261 -21.38 -2.86 5.38
C ARG A 261 -20.33 -3.75 4.70
N TYR A 262 -20.12 -3.56 3.41
CA TYR A 262 -19.11 -4.28 2.62
C TYR A 262 -17.79 -3.50 2.52
N GLY A 263 -17.72 -2.31 3.12
CA GLY A 263 -16.57 -1.41 3.01
C GLY A 263 -16.49 -0.68 1.67
N LEU A 264 -17.58 -0.67 0.88
CA LEU A 264 -17.65 0.12 -0.35
C LEU A 264 -17.93 1.59 -0.01
N ASP A 265 -17.24 2.47 -0.69
CA ASP A 265 -17.49 3.92 -0.62
C ASP A 265 -18.33 4.41 -1.80
N GLU A 266 -18.51 5.71 -1.88
CA GLU A 266 -19.31 6.35 -2.93
C GLU A 266 -18.76 6.05 -4.33
N ILE A 267 -17.44 6.05 -4.51
CA ILE A 267 -16.83 5.81 -5.84
C ILE A 267 -16.95 4.35 -6.25
N ASP A 268 -16.77 3.39 -5.32
CA ASP A 268 -17.03 1.99 -5.62
C ASP A 268 -18.46 1.77 -6.08
N ASN A 269 -19.40 2.33 -5.33
CA ASN A 269 -20.82 2.24 -5.68
C ASN A 269 -21.13 2.91 -7.02
N LYS A 270 -20.47 4.02 -7.35
CA LYS A 270 -20.57 4.65 -8.69
C LYS A 270 -20.00 3.74 -9.79
N ILE A 271 -18.87 3.06 -9.54
CA ILE A 271 -18.27 2.10 -10.47
C ILE A 271 -19.25 0.97 -10.74
N LEU A 272 -19.73 0.29 -9.69
CA LEU A 272 -20.64 -0.84 -9.81
C LEU A 272 -21.96 -0.43 -10.50
N THR A 273 -22.58 0.67 -10.06
CA THR A 273 -23.80 1.22 -10.64
C THR A 273 -23.61 1.56 -12.11
N THR A 274 -22.47 2.17 -12.47
CA THR A 274 -22.18 2.52 -13.86
C THR A 274 -22.11 1.28 -14.75
N ILE A 275 -21.40 0.23 -14.30
CA ILE A 275 -21.28 -1.01 -15.06
C ILE A 275 -22.66 -1.71 -15.19
N ILE A 276 -23.44 -1.74 -14.13
CA ILE A 276 -24.77 -2.36 -14.11
C ILE A 276 -25.76 -1.58 -15.01
N ASP A 277 -25.94 -0.29 -14.75
CA ASP A 277 -27.02 0.50 -15.35
C ASP A 277 -26.72 0.92 -16.78
N LYS A 278 -25.49 1.42 -17.01
CA LYS A 278 -25.13 1.95 -18.33
C LYS A 278 -24.62 0.87 -19.28
N PHE A 279 -24.01 -0.20 -18.76
CA PHE A 279 -23.37 -1.24 -19.58
C PHE A 279 -23.93 -2.64 -19.36
N LYS A 280 -25.10 -2.78 -18.72
CA LYS A 280 -25.84 -4.03 -18.53
C LYS A 280 -25.00 -5.16 -17.89
N GLY A 281 -24.13 -4.78 -16.94
CA GLY A 281 -23.24 -5.70 -16.25
C GLY A 281 -21.86 -5.89 -16.90
N GLY A 282 -21.62 -5.29 -18.05
CA GLY A 282 -20.36 -5.36 -18.79
C GLY A 282 -20.39 -6.33 -19.96
N PRO A 283 -19.25 -6.61 -20.63
CA PRO A 283 -17.91 -6.06 -20.36
C PRO A 283 -17.73 -4.60 -20.79
N VAL A 284 -16.97 -3.83 -20.00
CA VAL A 284 -16.67 -2.41 -20.28
C VAL A 284 -15.21 -2.07 -19.96
N GLY A 285 -14.57 -1.26 -20.82
CA GLY A 285 -13.18 -0.82 -20.65
C GLY A 285 -13.01 0.14 -19.45
N VAL A 286 -11.85 0.07 -18.76
CA VAL A 286 -11.57 0.92 -17.60
C VAL A 286 -11.65 2.42 -17.93
N THR A 287 -11.14 2.85 -19.08
CA THR A 287 -11.22 4.25 -19.53
C THR A 287 -12.66 4.72 -19.68
N THR A 288 -13.56 3.86 -20.16
CA THR A 288 -15.00 4.18 -20.30
C THR A 288 -15.65 4.31 -18.92
N ILE A 289 -15.32 3.42 -17.98
CA ILE A 289 -15.81 3.51 -16.59
C ILE A 289 -15.34 4.82 -15.98
N ALA A 290 -14.02 5.08 -16.03
CA ALA A 290 -13.40 6.27 -15.46
C ALA A 290 -14.04 7.56 -16.00
N THR A 291 -14.20 7.69 -17.32
CA THR A 291 -14.89 8.82 -17.94
C THR A 291 -16.34 8.95 -17.44
N ALA A 292 -17.05 7.83 -17.27
CA ALA A 292 -18.46 7.87 -16.87
C ALA A 292 -18.68 8.28 -15.40
N ILE A 293 -17.67 8.09 -14.54
CA ILE A 293 -17.72 8.47 -13.10
C ILE A 293 -16.96 9.76 -12.79
N GLY A 294 -16.21 10.31 -13.77
CA GLY A 294 -15.42 11.54 -13.61
C GLY A 294 -14.07 11.34 -12.90
N GLU A 295 -13.47 10.13 -13.06
CA GLU A 295 -12.18 9.77 -12.45
C GLU A 295 -11.09 9.51 -13.51
N ASP A 296 -9.83 9.45 -13.08
CA ASP A 296 -8.72 9.01 -13.93
C ASP A 296 -8.71 7.47 -14.06
N ALA A 297 -8.40 6.96 -15.26
CA ALA A 297 -8.40 5.52 -15.51
C ALA A 297 -7.34 4.76 -14.69
N GLY A 298 -6.18 5.36 -14.46
CA GLY A 298 -5.13 4.82 -13.60
C GLY A 298 -5.60 4.73 -12.14
N THR A 299 -6.29 5.76 -11.65
CA THR A 299 -6.88 5.76 -10.31
C THR A 299 -7.89 4.63 -10.15
N VAL A 300 -8.78 4.44 -11.12
CA VAL A 300 -9.75 3.32 -11.09
C VAL A 300 -9.02 1.98 -11.03
N GLU A 301 -8.00 1.78 -11.85
CA GLU A 301 -7.26 0.53 -11.95
C GLU A 301 -6.37 0.23 -10.74
N GLU A 302 -5.78 1.25 -10.13
CA GLU A 302 -4.81 1.07 -9.04
C GLU A 302 -5.43 1.11 -7.65
N VAL A 303 -6.50 1.90 -7.48
CA VAL A 303 -7.06 2.20 -6.15
C VAL A 303 -8.36 1.45 -5.90
N TYR A 304 -9.28 1.44 -6.87
CA TYR A 304 -10.64 0.90 -6.67
C TYR A 304 -10.76 -0.55 -7.11
N GLU A 305 -10.32 -0.86 -8.31
CA GLU A 305 -10.47 -2.17 -8.92
C GLU A 305 -9.87 -3.34 -8.11
N PRO A 306 -8.68 -3.22 -7.48
CA PRO A 306 -8.09 -4.34 -6.73
C PRO A 306 -8.97 -4.84 -5.58
N PHE A 307 -9.64 -3.93 -4.88
CA PHE A 307 -10.56 -4.29 -3.81
C PHE A 307 -11.84 -4.94 -4.38
N LEU A 308 -12.43 -4.35 -5.41
CA LEU A 308 -13.64 -4.86 -6.04
C LEU A 308 -13.44 -6.26 -6.65
N ILE A 309 -12.24 -6.54 -7.20
CA ILE A 309 -11.87 -7.87 -7.69
C ILE A 309 -11.69 -8.84 -6.53
N LYS A 310 -10.93 -8.46 -5.50
CA LYS A 310 -10.66 -9.28 -4.32
C LYS A 310 -11.95 -9.76 -3.67
N GLU A 311 -12.90 -8.84 -3.47
CA GLU A 311 -14.20 -9.17 -2.88
C GLU A 311 -15.17 -9.83 -3.87
N GLY A 312 -14.75 -10.00 -5.11
CA GLY A 312 -15.53 -10.70 -6.13
C GLY A 312 -16.69 -9.89 -6.71
N PHE A 313 -16.75 -8.56 -6.53
CA PHE A 313 -17.79 -7.73 -7.13
C PHE A 313 -17.61 -7.55 -8.63
N ILE A 314 -16.37 -7.48 -9.11
CA ILE A 314 -16.03 -7.39 -10.52
C ILE A 314 -15.02 -8.46 -10.92
N ARG A 315 -14.97 -8.77 -12.21
CA ARG A 315 -13.92 -9.59 -12.80
C ARG A 315 -13.32 -8.94 -14.03
N ARG A 316 -12.04 -9.21 -14.29
CA ARG A 316 -11.36 -8.81 -15.53
C ARG A 316 -11.58 -9.88 -16.60
N THR A 317 -11.95 -9.44 -17.79
CA THR A 317 -12.03 -10.27 -18.99
C THR A 317 -11.20 -9.66 -20.11
N PRO A 318 -10.85 -10.39 -21.19
CA PRO A 318 -10.14 -9.82 -22.33
C PRO A 318 -10.87 -8.64 -22.99
N ARG A 319 -12.18 -8.52 -22.81
CA ARG A 319 -13.02 -7.46 -23.37
C ARG A 319 -13.25 -6.29 -22.40
N GLY A 320 -12.87 -6.42 -21.13
CA GLY A 320 -13.07 -5.37 -20.12
C GLY A 320 -13.51 -5.92 -18.77
N ARG A 321 -14.14 -5.08 -17.97
CA ARG A 321 -14.62 -5.35 -16.61
C ARG A 321 -16.09 -5.76 -16.65
N GLU A 322 -16.43 -6.78 -15.90
CA GLU A 322 -17.79 -7.28 -15.75
C GLU A 322 -18.14 -7.38 -14.27
N VAL A 323 -19.36 -7.05 -13.89
CA VAL A 323 -19.83 -7.28 -12.51
C VAL A 323 -20.21 -8.74 -12.34
N THR A 324 -20.12 -9.24 -11.12
CA THR A 324 -20.62 -10.55 -10.70
C THR A 324 -22.01 -10.42 -10.07
N GLU A 325 -22.63 -11.53 -9.71
CA GLU A 325 -23.88 -11.52 -8.95
C GLU A 325 -23.73 -10.83 -7.58
N LEU A 326 -22.54 -10.91 -6.97
CA LEU A 326 -22.25 -10.27 -5.68
C LEU A 326 -22.37 -8.75 -5.74
N ALA A 327 -22.07 -8.12 -6.89
CA ALA A 327 -22.15 -6.66 -7.05
C ALA A 327 -23.57 -6.09 -6.91
N TYR A 328 -24.59 -6.92 -7.03
CA TYR A 328 -25.99 -6.48 -6.88
C TYR A 328 -26.43 -6.39 -5.41
N GLN A 329 -25.76 -7.11 -4.51
CA GLN A 329 -26.12 -7.15 -3.08
C GLN A 329 -25.92 -5.79 -2.36
N PRO A 330 -24.78 -5.10 -2.50
CA PRO A 330 -24.58 -3.78 -1.89
C PRO A 330 -25.60 -2.74 -2.38
N LEU A 331 -26.03 -2.88 -3.63
CA LEU A 331 -26.97 -1.94 -4.29
C LEU A 331 -28.43 -2.33 -4.07
N GLU A 332 -28.71 -3.38 -3.30
CA GLU A 332 -30.07 -3.90 -3.06
C GLU A 332 -30.86 -4.19 -4.35
N ARG A 333 -30.16 -4.70 -5.37
CA ARG A 333 -30.72 -4.97 -6.70
C ARG A 333 -30.77 -6.48 -7.00
N THR A 334 -31.64 -6.87 -7.89
CA THR A 334 -31.72 -8.24 -8.42
C THR A 334 -30.80 -8.38 -9.63
N PRO A 335 -29.95 -9.42 -9.70
CA PRO A 335 -29.13 -9.70 -10.87
C PRO A 335 -29.96 -9.81 -12.16
N LEU A 336 -29.41 -9.30 -13.27
CA LEU A 336 -30.05 -9.44 -14.57
C LEU A 336 -30.16 -10.93 -14.93
N ARG A 337 -31.36 -11.38 -15.36
CA ARG A 337 -31.60 -12.76 -15.81
C ARG A 337 -30.63 -13.11 -16.95
N GLY A 338 -29.78 -14.13 -16.74
CA GLY A 338 -28.79 -14.59 -17.71
C GLY A 338 -27.32 -14.51 -17.23
N MET A 339 -27.06 -13.97 -16.07
CA MET A 339 -25.76 -14.09 -15.38
C MET A 339 -25.73 -15.41 -14.57
N THR A 340 -25.88 -16.55 -15.25
CA THR A 340 -25.66 -17.85 -14.61
C THR A 340 -24.15 -18.07 -14.50
N SER A 341 -23.72 -18.57 -13.35
CA SER A 341 -22.38 -19.11 -13.11
C SER A 341 -22.01 -20.09 -14.22
N ALA A 342 -21.30 -19.64 -15.23
CA ALA A 342 -20.60 -20.56 -16.10
C ALA A 342 -19.40 -21.06 -15.29
N ASP A 343 -19.47 -22.30 -14.82
CA ASP A 343 -18.33 -23.11 -14.46
C ASP A 343 -17.43 -23.22 -15.69
N GLU A 344 -16.50 -22.28 -15.83
CA GLU A 344 -15.31 -22.48 -16.64
C GLU A 344 -14.10 -22.42 -15.72
N PRO A 345 -13.26 -23.48 -15.71
CA PRO A 345 -12.06 -23.51 -14.89
C PRO A 345 -11.12 -22.39 -15.34
N LEU A 346 -10.63 -21.62 -14.36
CA LEU A 346 -9.55 -20.66 -14.52
C LEU A 346 -8.36 -21.39 -15.19
N LEU A 347 -8.14 -21.10 -16.47
CA LEU A 347 -6.86 -21.36 -17.11
C LEU A 347 -5.92 -20.18 -16.74
N PHE A 348 -4.85 -20.53 -16.11
CA PHE A 348 -3.73 -19.75 -15.54
C PHE A 348 -3.17 -18.64 -16.42
#